data_423a9f8e224f5db9585b37078674b391
#
_entry.id   423a9f8e224f5db9585b37078674b391
#
_cell.length_a   1.000
_cell.length_b   1.000
_cell.length_c   1.000
_cell.angle_alpha   90.00
_cell.angle_beta   90.00
_cell.angle_gamma   90.00
#
_symmetry.space_group_name_H-M   'P 1'
#
loop_
_entity.id
_entity.type
_entity.pdbx_description
1 polymer ?
#
loop_
_entity_poly.entity_id
_entity_poly.type
_entity_poly.pdbx_seq_one_letter_code
_entity_poly.pdbx_strand_id
1 'polypeptide(L)'
;MSEPELKINSQAVISAIERVCAALEAQQEYLTGLDQAVGDGDLGITVSKIAAALLEYVHTTPADDLGRFLGNAGMIANRAGSSTMGTLLATALMRAGKEVKGLAELTSANLAAMITVGDTGIQERGKANLGDKTVVDALHPAAEAFVASVQAGDNLNEAGQKMLTAAEAGRDAVTPLRSRSGRASWVGDRTIGQVDPGCAALVIILKAILD
;
A
#
# COMPACT_ATOMS: atom_id res chain seq x y z
N MET A 1 -4.54 29.82 18.43
CA MET A 1 -5.12 29.76 17.08
C MET A 1 -4.58 28.45 16.51
N SER A 2 -5.44 27.46 16.28
CA SER A 2 -5.04 26.23 15.60
C SER A 2 -4.62 26.57 14.17
N GLU A 3 -3.45 26.09 13.73
CA GLU A 3 -3.08 26.19 12.32
C GLU A 3 -4.18 25.59 11.44
N PRO A 4 -4.41 26.13 10.22
CA PRO A 4 -5.40 25.56 9.33
C PRO A 4 -5.01 24.12 9.01
N GLU A 5 -5.93 23.18 9.22
CA GLU A 5 -5.75 21.77 8.91
C GLU A 5 -5.39 21.62 7.42
N LEU A 6 -4.26 20.98 7.13
CA LEU A 6 -3.81 20.73 5.77
C LEU A 6 -4.83 19.84 5.05
N LYS A 7 -5.39 20.35 3.96
CA LYS A 7 -6.32 19.61 3.10
C LYS A 7 -5.60 19.08 1.87
N ILE A 8 -5.81 17.81 1.58
CA ILE A 8 -5.26 17.11 0.43
C ILE A 8 -6.34 17.13 -0.66
N ASN A 9 -6.09 17.84 -1.72
CA ASN A 9 -7.00 17.93 -2.86
C ASN A 9 -6.78 16.80 -3.87
N SER A 10 -7.64 16.73 -4.88
CA SER A 10 -7.58 15.72 -5.94
C SER A 10 -6.26 15.71 -6.69
N GLN A 11 -5.66 16.89 -6.95
CA GLN A 11 -4.38 16.97 -7.64
C GLN A 11 -3.25 16.32 -6.84
N ALA A 12 -3.22 16.53 -5.53
CA ALA A 12 -2.23 15.89 -4.65
C ALA A 12 -2.40 14.36 -4.63
N VAL A 13 -3.64 13.86 -4.64
CA VAL A 13 -3.93 12.42 -4.73
C VAL A 13 -3.47 11.84 -6.07
N ILE A 14 -3.77 12.50 -7.18
CA ILE A 14 -3.32 12.11 -8.52
C ILE A 14 -1.80 12.05 -8.57
N SER A 15 -1.12 13.13 -8.14
CA SER A 15 0.34 13.19 -8.15
C SER A 15 0.99 12.12 -7.27
N ALA A 16 0.39 11.76 -6.13
CA ALA A 16 0.86 10.65 -5.31
C ALA A 16 0.73 9.31 -6.05
N ILE A 17 -0.38 9.06 -6.74
CA ILE A 17 -0.57 7.85 -7.55
C ILE A 17 0.46 7.79 -8.69
N GLU A 18 0.73 8.92 -9.38
CA GLU A 18 1.74 8.99 -10.44
C GLU A 18 3.14 8.64 -9.92
N ARG A 19 3.55 9.21 -8.77
CA ARG A 19 4.84 8.89 -8.14
C ARG A 19 4.94 7.41 -7.76
N VAL A 20 3.88 6.86 -7.16
CA VAL A 20 3.82 5.43 -6.80
C VAL A 20 3.96 4.54 -8.04
N CYS A 21 3.23 4.85 -9.11
CA CYS A 21 3.31 4.09 -10.35
C CYS A 21 4.72 4.12 -10.94
N ALA A 22 5.34 5.30 -11.02
CA ALA A 22 6.70 5.46 -11.50
C ALA A 22 7.73 4.69 -10.65
N ALA A 23 7.58 4.74 -9.32
CA ALA A 23 8.46 4.02 -8.40
C ALA A 23 8.32 2.49 -8.53
N LEU A 24 7.10 1.98 -8.67
CA LEU A 24 6.84 0.55 -8.86
C LEU A 24 7.41 0.05 -10.20
N GLU A 25 7.27 0.84 -11.25
CA GLU A 25 7.85 0.53 -12.56
C GLU A 25 9.39 0.51 -12.50
N ALA A 26 10.00 1.51 -11.88
CA ALA A 26 11.46 1.58 -11.69
C ALA A 26 12.02 0.42 -10.85
N GLN A 27 11.21 -0.18 -9.98
CA GLN A 27 11.60 -1.28 -9.09
C GLN A 27 11.08 -2.66 -9.56
N GLN A 28 10.59 -2.76 -10.80
CA GLN A 28 10.04 -4.00 -11.35
C GLN A 28 11.00 -5.17 -11.25
N GLU A 29 12.24 -5.01 -11.69
CA GLU A 29 13.26 -6.08 -11.68
C GLU A 29 13.60 -6.51 -10.25
N TYR A 30 13.74 -5.55 -9.33
CA TYR A 30 13.99 -5.84 -7.92
C TYR A 30 12.86 -6.67 -7.29
N LEU A 31 11.60 -6.27 -7.49
CA LEU A 31 10.43 -6.99 -6.97
C LEU A 31 10.28 -8.38 -7.61
N THR A 32 10.58 -8.50 -8.90
CA THR A 32 10.62 -9.79 -9.61
C THR A 32 11.69 -10.71 -9.00
N GLY A 33 12.89 -10.19 -8.74
CA GLY A 33 13.97 -10.96 -8.13
C GLY A 33 13.66 -11.44 -6.72
N LEU A 34 13.06 -10.60 -5.89
CA LEU A 34 12.59 -11.00 -4.56
C LEU A 34 11.54 -12.11 -4.64
N ASP A 35 10.58 -11.98 -5.54
CA ASP A 35 9.50 -12.95 -5.69
C ASP A 35 10.00 -14.28 -6.28
N GLN A 36 10.94 -14.25 -7.21
CA GLN A 36 11.59 -15.47 -7.74
C GLN A 36 12.32 -16.26 -6.65
N ALA A 37 12.85 -15.60 -5.63
CA ALA A 37 13.55 -16.27 -4.54
C ALA A 37 12.57 -17.07 -3.64
N VAL A 38 11.32 -16.65 -3.52
CA VAL A 38 10.33 -17.18 -2.58
C VAL A 38 8.97 -17.54 -3.19
N GLY A 39 8.79 -17.34 -4.49
CA GLY A 39 7.52 -17.51 -5.20
C GLY A 39 7.71 -17.88 -6.66
N ASP A 40 6.83 -17.38 -7.52
CA ASP A 40 6.81 -17.63 -8.96
C ASP A 40 7.38 -16.46 -9.80
N GLY A 41 7.78 -15.36 -9.16
CA GLY A 41 8.45 -14.23 -9.81
C GLY A 41 7.53 -13.33 -10.62
N ASP A 42 6.23 -13.35 -10.37
CA ASP A 42 5.27 -12.57 -11.16
C ASP A 42 4.94 -11.20 -10.57
N LEU A 43 5.39 -10.90 -9.34
CA LEU A 43 5.04 -9.67 -8.63
C LEU A 43 5.44 -8.41 -9.38
N GLY A 44 6.69 -8.31 -9.83
CA GLY A 44 7.15 -7.12 -10.55
C GLY A 44 6.35 -6.86 -11.83
N ILE A 45 6.06 -7.91 -12.60
CA ILE A 45 5.23 -7.82 -13.80
C ILE A 45 3.80 -7.38 -13.44
N THR A 46 3.25 -7.94 -12.36
CA THR A 46 1.91 -7.60 -11.88
C THR A 46 1.79 -6.13 -11.49
N VAL A 47 2.73 -5.61 -10.67
CA VAL A 47 2.67 -4.22 -10.23
C VAL A 47 2.89 -3.24 -11.38
N SER A 48 3.72 -3.56 -12.38
CA SER A 48 3.88 -2.74 -13.58
C SER A 48 2.60 -2.68 -14.42
N LYS A 49 1.89 -3.79 -14.60
CA LYS A 49 0.58 -3.78 -15.28
C LYS A 49 -0.44 -2.93 -14.53
N ILE A 50 -0.48 -3.03 -13.20
CA ILE A 50 -1.35 -2.20 -12.37
C ILE A 50 -0.97 -0.72 -12.51
N ALA A 51 0.31 -0.38 -12.44
CA ALA A 51 0.81 0.98 -12.57
C ALA A 51 0.40 1.60 -13.92
N ALA A 52 0.63 0.91 -15.03
CA ALA A 52 0.24 1.38 -16.36
C ALA A 52 -1.27 1.66 -16.46
N ALA A 53 -2.12 0.75 -15.95
CA ALA A 53 -3.56 0.92 -15.97
C ALA A 53 -4.04 2.06 -15.06
N LEU A 54 -3.41 2.26 -13.91
CA LEU A 54 -3.72 3.37 -13.01
C LEU A 54 -3.28 4.71 -13.60
N LEU A 55 -2.14 4.81 -14.26
CA LEU A 55 -1.69 6.03 -14.96
C LEU A 55 -2.70 6.44 -16.05
N GLU A 56 -3.15 5.52 -16.88
CA GLU A 56 -4.19 5.79 -17.87
C GLU A 56 -5.47 6.32 -17.20
N TYR A 57 -5.87 5.68 -16.11
CA TYR A 57 -7.08 6.06 -15.37
C TYR A 57 -6.99 7.47 -14.78
N VAL A 58 -5.91 7.81 -14.08
CA VAL A 58 -5.78 9.11 -13.40
C VAL A 58 -5.67 10.27 -14.39
N HIS A 59 -5.14 10.03 -15.60
CA HIS A 59 -5.04 11.06 -16.64
C HIS A 59 -6.34 11.29 -17.41
N THR A 60 -7.30 10.35 -17.35
CA THR A 60 -8.53 10.40 -18.17
C THR A 60 -9.80 10.59 -17.33
N THR A 61 -9.70 10.49 -15.99
CA THR A 61 -10.89 10.48 -15.12
C THR A 61 -10.89 11.65 -14.15
N PRO A 62 -11.98 12.45 -14.11
CA PRO A 62 -12.15 13.49 -13.10
C PRO A 62 -12.17 12.91 -11.66
N ALA A 63 -11.57 13.63 -10.72
CA ALA A 63 -11.46 13.23 -9.30
C ALA A 63 -12.26 14.17 -8.38
N ASP A 64 -13.49 14.54 -8.79
CA ASP A 64 -14.36 15.45 -8.02
C ASP A 64 -14.91 14.78 -6.74
N ASP A 65 -15.01 13.46 -6.72
CA ASP A 65 -15.35 12.60 -5.58
C ASP A 65 -14.20 11.62 -5.37
N LEU A 66 -13.31 11.91 -4.40
CA LEU A 66 -12.13 11.12 -4.12
C LEU A 66 -12.45 9.68 -3.69
N GLY A 67 -13.59 9.49 -3.01
CA GLY A 67 -14.01 8.14 -2.63
C GLY A 67 -14.39 7.28 -3.84
N ARG A 68 -15.16 7.85 -4.78
CA ARG A 68 -15.49 7.17 -6.04
C ARG A 68 -14.24 6.93 -6.89
N PHE A 69 -13.37 7.93 -6.96
CA PHE A 69 -12.12 7.87 -7.71
C PHE A 69 -11.23 6.72 -7.22
N LEU A 70 -10.97 6.64 -5.91
CA LEU A 70 -10.17 5.57 -5.31
C LEU A 70 -10.83 4.19 -5.43
N GLY A 71 -12.14 4.10 -5.26
CA GLY A 71 -12.89 2.86 -5.43
C GLY A 71 -12.78 2.31 -6.87
N ASN A 72 -12.87 3.19 -7.87
CA ASN A 72 -12.68 2.83 -9.28
C ASN A 72 -11.22 2.44 -9.57
N ALA A 73 -10.24 3.17 -9.02
CA ALA A 73 -8.83 2.79 -9.11
C ALA A 73 -8.59 1.37 -8.58
N GLY A 74 -9.24 1.00 -7.47
CA GLY A 74 -9.21 -0.37 -6.94
C GLY A 74 -9.74 -1.41 -7.93
N MET A 75 -10.87 -1.13 -8.60
CA MET A 75 -11.41 -2.04 -9.62
C MET A 75 -10.48 -2.20 -10.81
N ILE A 76 -9.82 -1.14 -11.24
CA ILE A 76 -8.84 -1.15 -12.33
C ILE A 76 -7.61 -1.97 -11.93
N ALA A 77 -7.08 -1.74 -10.74
CA ALA A 77 -5.95 -2.50 -10.20
C ALA A 77 -6.26 -4.02 -10.17
N ASN A 78 -7.47 -4.40 -9.74
CA ASN A 78 -7.89 -5.80 -9.71
C ASN A 78 -7.96 -6.45 -11.10
N ARG A 79 -8.39 -5.69 -12.11
CA ARG A 79 -8.45 -6.19 -13.50
C ARG A 79 -7.07 -6.32 -14.14
N ALA A 80 -6.20 -5.33 -13.90
CA ALA A 80 -4.86 -5.29 -14.48
C ALA A 80 -3.92 -6.32 -13.85
N GLY A 81 -4.04 -6.52 -12.53
CA GLY A 81 -3.22 -7.43 -11.76
C GLY A 81 -4.01 -8.60 -11.18
N SER A 82 -4.33 -9.62 -12.00
CA SER A 82 -5.05 -10.82 -11.57
C SER A 82 -4.19 -11.72 -10.68
N SER A 83 -3.80 -11.23 -9.50
CA SER A 83 -2.94 -11.90 -8.53
C SER A 83 -3.43 -11.66 -7.11
N THR A 84 -2.83 -12.33 -6.14
CA THR A 84 -3.09 -12.06 -4.71
C THR A 84 -2.80 -10.60 -4.38
N MET A 85 -1.65 -10.07 -4.80
CA MET A 85 -1.26 -8.67 -4.54
C MET A 85 -2.24 -7.68 -5.17
N GLY A 86 -2.63 -7.88 -6.42
CA GLY A 86 -3.63 -7.03 -7.09
C GLY A 86 -4.98 -7.05 -6.37
N THR A 87 -5.41 -8.21 -5.88
CA THR A 87 -6.65 -8.34 -5.10
C THR A 87 -6.56 -7.63 -3.74
N LEU A 88 -5.43 -7.71 -3.05
CA LEU A 88 -5.21 -7.03 -1.77
C LEU A 88 -5.19 -5.51 -1.94
N LEU A 89 -4.45 -5.00 -2.93
CA LEU A 89 -4.42 -3.58 -3.26
C LEU A 89 -5.82 -3.05 -3.63
N ALA A 90 -6.55 -3.78 -4.46
CA ALA A 90 -7.91 -3.44 -4.82
C ALA A 90 -8.84 -3.37 -3.59
N THR A 91 -8.71 -4.34 -2.68
CA THR A 91 -9.50 -4.37 -1.45
C THR A 91 -9.22 -3.14 -0.59
N ALA A 92 -7.95 -2.76 -0.42
CA ALA A 92 -7.56 -1.56 0.32
C ALA A 92 -8.13 -0.29 -0.31
N LEU A 93 -7.94 -0.09 -1.62
CA LEU A 93 -8.42 1.09 -2.34
C LEU A 93 -9.95 1.19 -2.33
N MET A 94 -10.67 0.09 -2.50
CA MET A 94 -12.13 0.08 -2.48
C MET A 94 -12.68 0.40 -1.07
N ARG A 95 -12.07 -0.13 -0.02
CA ARG A 95 -12.46 0.19 1.37
C ARG A 95 -12.14 1.64 1.71
N ALA A 96 -10.94 2.11 1.40
CA ALA A 96 -10.53 3.49 1.57
C ALA A 96 -11.47 4.45 0.82
N GLY A 97 -11.80 4.13 -0.44
CA GLY A 97 -12.72 4.93 -1.24
C GLY A 97 -14.15 4.98 -0.67
N LYS A 98 -14.62 3.87 -0.08
CA LYS A 98 -15.93 3.84 0.60
C LYS A 98 -15.96 4.78 1.81
N GLU A 99 -14.85 4.83 2.56
CA GLU A 99 -14.73 5.66 3.77
C GLU A 99 -14.85 7.16 3.49
N VAL A 100 -14.34 7.61 2.35
CA VAL A 100 -14.29 9.03 1.96
C VAL A 100 -15.21 9.38 0.79
N LYS A 101 -16.26 8.58 0.57
CA LYS A 101 -17.21 8.80 -0.51
C LYS A 101 -17.88 10.17 -0.41
N GLY A 102 -17.89 10.91 -1.51
CA GLY A 102 -18.48 12.25 -1.61
C GLY A 102 -17.53 13.38 -1.20
N LEU A 103 -16.30 13.08 -0.76
CA LEU A 103 -15.32 14.11 -0.40
C LEU A 103 -14.49 14.52 -1.63
N ALA A 104 -14.31 15.83 -1.79
CA ALA A 104 -13.44 16.45 -2.80
C ALA A 104 -12.02 16.71 -2.25
N GLU A 105 -11.87 16.76 -0.92
CA GLU A 105 -10.62 16.99 -0.20
C GLU A 105 -10.55 16.08 1.01
N LEU A 106 -9.34 15.69 1.42
CA LEU A 106 -9.08 14.82 2.56
C LEU A 106 -8.33 15.57 3.66
N THR A 107 -8.65 15.24 4.90
CA THR A 107 -7.92 15.65 6.10
C THR A 107 -6.99 14.52 6.57
N SER A 108 -6.10 14.82 7.52
CA SER A 108 -5.28 13.78 8.19
C SER A 108 -6.14 12.70 8.85
N ALA A 109 -7.27 13.08 9.44
CA ALA A 109 -8.23 12.14 10.03
C ALA A 109 -8.88 11.23 8.98
N ASN A 110 -9.20 11.75 7.79
CA ASN A 110 -9.70 10.93 6.68
C ASN A 110 -8.64 9.90 6.24
N LEU A 111 -7.38 10.31 6.11
CA LEU A 111 -6.29 9.40 5.77
C LEU A 111 -6.12 8.31 6.83
N ALA A 112 -6.16 8.66 8.11
CA ALA A 112 -6.07 7.67 9.20
C ALA A 112 -7.21 6.64 9.11
N ALA A 113 -8.44 7.08 8.87
CA ALA A 113 -9.59 6.19 8.67
C ALA A 113 -9.40 5.29 7.43
N MET A 114 -8.98 5.86 6.30
CA MET A 114 -8.69 5.10 5.05
C MET A 114 -7.63 4.02 5.25
N ILE A 115 -6.54 4.36 5.93
CA ILE A 115 -5.44 3.44 6.22
C ILE A 115 -5.93 2.31 7.13
N THR A 116 -6.70 2.63 8.18
CA THR A 116 -7.27 1.64 9.11
C THR A 116 -8.17 0.63 8.39
N VAL A 117 -9.12 1.10 7.56
CA VAL A 117 -10.03 0.19 6.84
C VAL A 117 -9.30 -0.58 5.73
N GLY A 118 -8.26 0.00 5.15
CA GLY A 118 -7.38 -0.66 4.18
C GLY A 118 -6.60 -1.80 4.79
N ASP A 119 -5.94 -1.56 5.92
CA ASP A 119 -5.20 -2.56 6.70
C ASP A 119 -6.11 -3.73 7.11
N THR A 120 -7.23 -3.42 7.76
CA THR A 120 -8.26 -4.43 8.13
C THR A 120 -8.70 -5.24 6.90
N GLY A 121 -8.92 -4.55 5.77
CA GLY A 121 -9.33 -5.21 4.53
C GLY A 121 -8.30 -6.18 3.98
N ILE A 122 -7.03 -5.82 4.03
CA ILE A 122 -5.93 -6.69 3.59
C ILE A 122 -5.80 -7.90 4.52
N GLN A 123 -5.85 -7.72 5.84
CA GLN A 123 -5.79 -8.82 6.81
C GLN A 123 -6.94 -9.82 6.61
N GLU A 124 -8.18 -9.34 6.53
CA GLU A 124 -9.36 -10.19 6.32
C GLU A 124 -9.32 -10.93 4.98
N ARG A 125 -8.92 -10.24 3.90
CA ARG A 125 -8.87 -10.82 2.56
C ARG A 125 -7.72 -11.79 2.39
N GLY A 126 -6.54 -11.45 2.94
CA GLY A 126 -5.32 -12.26 2.87
C GLY A 126 -5.31 -13.42 3.87
N LYS A 127 -6.13 -13.36 4.91
CA LYS A 127 -6.14 -14.32 6.03
C LYS A 127 -4.74 -14.51 6.64
N ALA A 128 -3.96 -13.44 6.67
CA ALA A 128 -2.61 -13.41 7.20
C ALA A 128 -2.58 -12.66 8.54
N ASN A 129 -1.74 -13.12 9.44
CA ASN A 129 -1.50 -12.53 10.74
C ASN A 129 -0.08 -11.96 10.82
N LEU A 130 0.18 -11.11 11.80
CA LEU A 130 1.53 -10.68 12.13
C LEU A 130 2.42 -11.88 12.43
N GLY A 131 3.62 -11.87 11.87
CA GLY A 131 4.59 -12.96 11.95
C GLY A 131 4.45 -14.04 10.88
N ASP A 132 3.47 -13.94 9.98
CA ASP A 132 3.30 -14.87 8.85
C ASP A 132 4.25 -14.59 7.68
N LYS A 133 4.98 -13.46 7.74
CA LYS A 133 5.89 -12.97 6.73
C LYS A 133 5.16 -12.65 5.43
N THR A 134 4.33 -11.62 5.50
CA THR A 134 3.50 -11.10 4.41
C THR A 134 3.49 -9.56 4.45
N VAL A 135 2.86 -8.91 3.45
CA VAL A 135 2.66 -7.46 3.45
C VAL A 135 2.03 -6.92 4.75
N VAL A 136 1.26 -7.76 5.48
CA VAL A 136 0.63 -7.37 6.75
C VAL A 136 1.66 -6.99 7.80
N ASP A 137 2.83 -7.64 7.80
CA ASP A 137 3.90 -7.41 8.77
C ASP A 137 4.55 -6.02 8.62
N ALA A 138 4.49 -5.43 7.45
CA ALA A 138 4.91 -4.04 7.22
C ALA A 138 3.73 -3.08 7.32
N LEU A 139 2.54 -3.46 6.83
CA LEU A 139 1.37 -2.58 6.74
C LEU A 139 0.75 -2.29 8.10
N HIS A 140 0.52 -3.33 8.92
CA HIS A 140 -0.20 -3.15 10.18
C HIS A 140 0.54 -2.21 11.14
N PRO A 141 1.84 -2.41 11.46
CA PRO A 141 2.56 -1.47 12.32
C PRO A 141 2.68 -0.06 11.69
N ALA A 142 2.75 0.04 10.36
CA ALA A 142 2.73 1.32 9.67
C ALA A 142 1.40 2.06 9.85
N ALA A 143 0.28 1.34 9.73
CA ALA A 143 -1.06 1.88 9.95
C ALA A 143 -1.24 2.38 11.39
N GLU A 144 -0.83 1.58 12.39
CA GLU A 144 -0.87 1.98 13.79
C GLU A 144 -0.01 3.22 14.07
N ALA A 145 1.20 3.29 13.53
CA ALA A 145 2.10 4.42 13.71
C ALA A 145 1.53 5.71 13.11
N PHE A 146 0.91 5.63 11.92
CA PHE A 146 0.26 6.78 11.28
C PHE A 146 -0.92 7.28 12.11
N VAL A 147 -1.82 6.37 12.51
CA VAL A 147 -3.02 6.70 13.30
C VAL A 147 -2.63 7.34 14.63
N ALA A 148 -1.67 6.75 15.34
CA ALA A 148 -1.19 7.28 16.61
C ALA A 148 -0.57 8.68 16.45
N SER A 149 0.18 8.92 15.38
CA SER A 149 0.81 10.21 15.07
C SER A 149 -0.25 11.29 14.78
N VAL A 150 -1.25 10.98 13.96
CA VAL A 150 -2.38 11.89 13.68
C VAL A 150 -3.15 12.22 14.97
N GLN A 151 -3.42 11.22 15.83
CA GLN A 151 -4.09 11.43 17.12
C GLN A 151 -3.26 12.27 18.10
N ALA A 152 -1.94 12.19 18.02
CA ALA A 152 -1.03 13.02 18.81
C ALA A 152 -0.97 14.49 18.31
N GLY A 153 -1.54 14.78 17.13
CA GLY A 153 -1.54 16.11 16.53
C GLY A 153 -0.29 16.43 15.72
N ASP A 154 0.49 15.42 15.36
CA ASP A 154 1.63 15.59 14.45
C ASP A 154 1.15 16.04 13.06
N ASN A 155 1.99 16.77 12.34
CA ASN A 155 1.70 17.12 10.96
C ASN A 155 1.78 15.89 10.03
N LEU A 156 1.23 16.02 8.84
CA LEU A 156 1.10 14.89 7.90
C LEU A 156 2.45 14.31 7.48
N ASN A 157 3.48 15.15 7.34
CA ASN A 157 4.82 14.69 6.99
C ASN A 157 5.43 13.84 8.12
N GLU A 158 5.33 14.31 9.37
CA GLU A 158 5.79 13.57 10.54
C GLU A 158 5.07 12.23 10.69
N ALA A 159 3.74 12.23 10.51
CA ALA A 159 2.94 11.00 10.53
C ALA A 159 3.37 10.02 9.42
N GLY A 160 3.61 10.53 8.22
CA GLY A 160 4.11 9.74 7.09
C GLY A 160 5.50 9.14 7.34
N GLN A 161 6.43 9.91 7.92
CA GLN A 161 7.78 9.41 8.25
C GLN A 161 7.73 8.32 9.33
N LYS A 162 6.88 8.46 10.34
CA LYS A 162 6.67 7.43 11.36
C LYS A 162 6.07 6.17 10.75
N MET A 163 5.10 6.32 9.84
CA MET A 163 4.50 5.22 9.07
C MET A 163 5.57 4.45 8.28
N LEU A 164 6.41 5.16 7.52
CA LEU A 164 7.48 4.55 6.74
C LEU A 164 8.48 3.81 7.63
N THR A 165 8.93 4.43 8.72
CA THR A 165 9.86 3.82 9.68
C THR A 165 9.29 2.52 10.25
N ALA A 166 8.00 2.51 10.61
CA ALA A 166 7.33 1.32 11.14
C ALA A 166 7.19 0.22 10.07
N ALA A 167 6.92 0.60 8.81
CA ALA A 167 6.86 -0.36 7.70
C ALA A 167 8.22 -1.03 7.44
N GLU A 168 9.30 -0.25 7.45
CA GLU A 168 10.66 -0.77 7.27
C GLU A 168 11.04 -1.71 8.42
N ALA A 169 10.76 -1.32 9.66
CA ALA A 169 11.00 -2.16 10.84
C ALA A 169 10.20 -3.47 10.78
N GLY A 170 8.92 -3.42 10.37
CA GLY A 170 8.08 -4.61 10.24
C GLY A 170 8.58 -5.57 9.15
N ARG A 171 8.98 -5.05 7.98
CA ARG A 171 9.65 -5.83 6.92
C ARG A 171 10.91 -6.53 7.44
N ASP A 172 11.76 -5.79 8.14
CA ASP A 172 13.05 -6.29 8.60
C ASP A 172 12.89 -7.31 9.73
N ALA A 173 11.91 -7.14 10.60
CA ALA A 173 11.61 -8.07 11.69
C ALA A 173 11.20 -9.46 11.19
N VAL A 174 10.50 -9.57 10.06
CA VAL A 174 10.08 -10.87 9.51
C VAL A 174 11.08 -11.45 8.50
N THR A 175 12.07 -10.70 8.06
CA THR A 175 13.10 -11.17 7.12
C THR A 175 13.78 -12.46 7.61
N PRO A 176 14.20 -12.62 8.89
CA PRO A 176 14.81 -13.85 9.37
C PRO A 176 13.83 -14.99 9.59
N LEU A 177 12.52 -14.77 9.46
CA LEU A 177 11.50 -15.80 9.69
C LEU A 177 11.26 -16.64 8.44
N ARG A 178 10.65 -17.83 8.64
CA ARG A 178 10.08 -18.65 7.57
C ARG A 178 8.68 -18.11 7.23
N SER A 179 8.36 -18.02 5.92
CA SER A 179 7.01 -17.65 5.46
C SER A 179 6.00 -18.73 5.85
N ARG A 180 4.84 -18.28 6.36
CA ARG A 180 3.74 -19.14 6.83
C ARG A 180 2.48 -19.02 5.98
N SER A 181 2.43 -18.03 5.10
CA SER A 181 1.26 -17.72 4.28
C SER A 181 1.61 -17.58 2.80
N GLY A 182 0.61 -17.68 1.94
CA GLY A 182 0.74 -17.52 0.51
C GLY A 182 1.62 -18.58 -0.17
N ARG A 183 2.07 -18.30 -1.40
CA ARG A 183 2.93 -19.21 -2.17
C ARG A 183 4.28 -19.45 -1.52
N ALA A 184 4.83 -18.42 -0.88
CA ALA A 184 6.11 -18.49 -0.19
C ALA A 184 6.14 -19.57 0.92
N SER A 185 5.00 -19.89 1.54
CA SER A 185 4.94 -20.94 2.56
C SER A 185 5.29 -22.34 2.02
N TRP A 186 5.07 -22.58 0.73
CA TRP A 186 5.39 -23.87 0.07
C TRP A 186 6.89 -24.02 -0.23
N VAL A 187 7.62 -22.91 -0.30
CA VAL A 187 9.06 -22.87 -0.55
C VAL A 187 9.85 -23.29 0.71
N GLY A 188 9.23 -23.16 1.88
CA GLY A 188 9.78 -23.65 3.13
C GLY A 188 10.95 -22.80 3.66
N ASP A 189 12.01 -23.47 4.12
CA ASP A 189 13.14 -22.82 4.80
C ASP A 189 13.97 -21.91 3.89
N ARG A 190 13.86 -22.03 2.57
CA ARG A 190 14.51 -21.12 1.62
C ARG A 190 14.02 -19.67 1.76
N THR A 191 12.88 -19.44 2.41
CA THR A 191 12.36 -18.10 2.69
C THR A 191 13.08 -17.39 3.86
N ILE A 192 13.83 -18.13 4.67
CA ILE A 192 14.58 -17.60 5.81
C ILE A 192 15.69 -16.67 5.30
N GLY A 193 15.76 -15.47 5.83
CA GLY A 193 16.72 -14.43 5.42
C GLY A 193 16.38 -13.70 4.13
N GLN A 194 15.31 -14.11 3.43
CA GLN A 194 14.82 -13.40 2.25
C GLN A 194 13.83 -12.29 2.66
N VAL A 195 13.89 -11.14 2.01
CA VAL A 195 12.90 -10.07 2.20
C VAL A 195 11.57 -10.51 1.58
N ASP A 196 10.45 -10.29 2.31
CA ASP A 196 9.13 -10.54 1.74
C ASP A 196 8.83 -9.55 0.60
N PRO A 197 8.45 -10.03 -0.59
CA PRO A 197 8.21 -9.15 -1.75
C PRO A 197 7.06 -8.17 -1.54
N GLY A 198 6.02 -8.56 -0.79
CA GLY A 198 4.88 -7.71 -0.45
C GLY A 198 5.26 -6.59 0.51
N CYS A 199 6.07 -6.89 1.54
CA CYS A 199 6.63 -5.87 2.44
C CYS A 199 7.51 -4.88 1.66
N ALA A 200 8.35 -5.37 0.74
CA ALA A 200 9.21 -4.53 -0.09
C ALA A 200 8.39 -3.59 -0.98
N ALA A 201 7.35 -4.10 -1.63
CA ALA A 201 6.45 -3.30 -2.47
C ALA A 201 5.75 -2.20 -1.66
N LEU A 202 5.28 -2.50 -0.44
CA LEU A 202 4.67 -1.49 0.43
C LEU A 202 5.65 -0.38 0.80
N VAL A 203 6.88 -0.72 1.17
CA VAL A 203 7.92 0.28 1.51
C VAL A 203 8.22 1.18 0.32
N ILE A 204 8.28 0.63 -0.91
CA ILE A 204 8.45 1.43 -2.14
C ILE A 204 7.27 2.40 -2.33
N ILE A 205 6.03 1.92 -2.14
CA ILE A 205 4.82 2.74 -2.24
C ILE A 205 4.86 3.89 -1.22
N LEU A 206 5.18 3.61 0.04
CA LEU A 206 5.21 4.63 1.09
C LEU A 206 6.30 5.68 0.85
N LYS A 207 7.48 5.29 0.40
CA LYS A 207 8.54 6.23 0.00
C LYS A 207 8.06 7.16 -1.11
N ALA A 208 7.48 6.61 -2.15
CA ALA A 208 6.99 7.41 -3.30
C ALA A 208 5.82 8.35 -2.94
N ILE A 209 5.04 8.05 -1.90
CA ILE A 209 3.99 8.94 -1.42
C ILE A 209 4.61 10.14 -0.69
N LEU A 210 5.72 9.94 0.02
CA LEU A 210 6.36 10.96 0.86
C LEU A 210 7.34 11.87 0.10
N ASP A 211 7.79 11.47 -1.09
CA ASP A 211 8.61 12.28 -2.01
C ASP A 211 7.77 13.40 -2.66
#